data_471525cf94f576354ba130aed06e743e
#
_entry.id   471525cf94f576354ba130aed06e743e
#
_cell.length_a   1.000
_cell.length_b   1.000
_cell.length_c   1.000
_cell.angle_alpha   90.00
_cell.angle_beta   90.00
_cell.angle_gamma   90.00
#
_symmetry.space_group_name_H-M   'P 1'
#
loop_
_entity.id
_entity.type
_entity.pdbx_description
1 polymer ?
#
loop_
_entity_poly.entity_id
_entity_poly.type
_entity_poly.pdbx_seq_one_letter_code
_entity_poly.pdbx_strand_id
1 'polypeptide(L)'
;MQNIQRMELYIHQKDNWPNFIWKSDELVNLLSEARNLQGRLIGRMESLGFDLRNEALLDTLTLDVLKSAEIEGELLNPEQVRSSIAQRLGMEYAGSVVSDRNVDGMVEMMIDATKNCFKPLTTDRLFDWHAALFPMGRSGIFKITVADWRKDTTGPMQVVSGAVGKEKVHFQAPDANLIEKEMTNFLNWFNGNDKTDLVIKAAVAHLWFVTIHPFQDGNGRITRALTDMLLAQSDKSNQRFYSMSAQIRIERKQYYEILEETQKGDLDTTDWIKWFLSCLINALKATDKILTRVLLKADFWNSHSKTIINERQKKVLNKLLDGFEGKLTSMKWAKIAKCSKDTAIRDINDLIEKDVLQKEAAGGRSTNYELVEKNKIKWKPSL
;
A
#
# COMPACT_ATOMS: atom_id res chain seq x y z
N MET A 1 -49.02 -14.26 -13.87
CA MET A 1 -47.75 -14.96 -13.62
C MET A 1 -46.76 -13.92 -13.06
N GLN A 2 -46.56 -13.93 -11.74
CA GLN A 2 -45.58 -13.05 -11.10
C GLN A 2 -44.18 -13.53 -11.52
N ASN A 3 -43.41 -12.68 -12.16
CA ASN A 3 -41.98 -12.87 -12.34
C ASN A 3 -41.34 -12.95 -10.96
N ILE A 4 -41.09 -14.15 -10.46
CA ILE A 4 -40.19 -14.40 -9.36
C ILE A 4 -38.80 -14.08 -9.95
N GLN A 5 -38.32 -12.82 -9.78
CA GLN A 5 -36.90 -12.51 -9.95
C GLN A 5 -36.17 -13.51 -9.02
N ARG A 6 -35.43 -14.46 -9.59
CA ARG A 6 -34.45 -15.24 -8.83
C ARG A 6 -33.53 -14.24 -8.18
N MET A 7 -33.64 -14.05 -6.85
CA MET A 7 -32.64 -13.30 -6.10
C MET A 7 -31.31 -13.99 -6.38
N GLU A 8 -30.39 -13.26 -6.98
CA GLU A 8 -29.01 -13.73 -7.14
C GLU A 8 -28.44 -13.93 -5.75
N LEU A 9 -28.09 -15.19 -5.43
CA LEU A 9 -27.51 -15.53 -4.13
C LEU A 9 -26.03 -15.16 -4.17
N TYR A 10 -25.60 -14.32 -3.21
CA TYR A 10 -24.19 -14.04 -3.01
C TYR A 10 -23.43 -15.27 -2.48
N ILE A 11 -22.12 -15.29 -2.66
CA ILE A 11 -21.23 -16.38 -2.27
C ILE A 11 -21.42 -16.83 -0.80
N HIS A 12 -21.62 -15.87 0.11
CA HIS A 12 -21.83 -16.13 1.55
C HIS A 12 -23.21 -16.78 1.86
N GLN A 13 -24.12 -16.82 0.91
CA GLN A 13 -25.44 -17.43 1.03
C GLN A 13 -25.48 -18.86 0.47
N LYS A 14 -24.35 -19.39 0.00
CA LYS A 14 -24.26 -20.76 -0.52
C LYS A 14 -24.13 -21.76 0.63
N ASP A 15 -24.73 -22.92 0.48
CA ASP A 15 -24.81 -23.96 1.53
C ASP A 15 -23.44 -24.38 2.10
N ASN A 16 -22.42 -24.41 1.24
CA ASN A 16 -21.07 -24.84 1.61
C ASN A 16 -20.15 -23.67 2.01
N TRP A 17 -20.66 -22.44 2.17
CA TRP A 17 -19.86 -21.32 2.65
C TRP A 17 -19.28 -21.60 4.06
N PRO A 18 -18.02 -21.31 4.31
CA PRO A 18 -16.98 -20.68 3.48
C PRO A 18 -15.96 -21.68 2.89
N ASN A 19 -16.39 -22.85 2.47
CA ASN A 19 -15.50 -23.88 1.93
C ASN A 19 -15.11 -23.53 0.49
N PHE A 20 -14.17 -22.59 0.34
CA PHE A 20 -13.65 -22.19 -0.97
C PHE A 20 -12.90 -23.33 -1.66
N ILE A 21 -13.07 -23.43 -2.94
CA ILE A 21 -12.35 -24.37 -3.82
C ILE A 21 -11.62 -23.62 -4.93
N TRP A 22 -10.57 -24.21 -5.47
CA TRP A 22 -9.83 -23.70 -6.62
C TRP A 22 -9.14 -24.83 -7.37
N LYS A 23 -8.88 -24.58 -8.65
CA LYS A 23 -8.18 -25.52 -9.54
C LYS A 23 -6.67 -25.27 -9.46
N SER A 24 -5.97 -26.05 -8.66
CA SER A 24 -4.53 -25.89 -8.40
C SER A 24 -3.69 -25.94 -9.68
N ASP A 25 -4.07 -26.78 -10.66
CA ASP A 25 -3.35 -26.93 -11.93
C ASP A 25 -3.35 -25.62 -12.75
N GLU A 26 -4.40 -24.83 -12.64
CA GLU A 26 -4.52 -23.54 -13.32
C GLU A 26 -3.70 -22.44 -12.63
N LEU A 27 -3.30 -22.62 -11.37
CA LEU A 27 -2.59 -21.64 -10.54
C LEU A 27 -1.08 -21.89 -10.48
N VAL A 28 -0.61 -23.11 -10.75
CA VAL A 28 0.76 -23.53 -10.48
C VAL A 28 1.81 -22.65 -11.16
N ASN A 29 1.59 -22.24 -12.42
CA ASN A 29 2.53 -21.40 -13.16
C ASN A 29 2.64 -19.99 -12.55
N LEU A 30 1.49 -19.35 -12.24
CA LEU A 30 1.45 -18.02 -11.63
C LEU A 30 2.06 -18.04 -10.21
N LEU A 31 1.74 -19.07 -9.42
CA LEU A 31 2.29 -19.23 -8.09
C LEU A 31 3.82 -19.42 -8.14
N SER A 32 4.32 -20.23 -9.07
CA SER A 32 5.75 -20.45 -9.27
C SER A 32 6.47 -19.17 -9.69
N GLU A 33 5.88 -18.37 -10.61
CA GLU A 33 6.44 -17.07 -11.00
C GLU A 33 6.47 -16.10 -9.82
N ALA A 34 5.38 -15.99 -9.06
CA ALA A 34 5.30 -15.13 -7.87
C ALA A 34 6.39 -15.52 -6.85
N ARG A 35 6.53 -16.82 -6.54
CA ARG A 35 7.55 -17.33 -5.61
C ARG A 35 8.98 -17.08 -6.09
N ASN A 36 9.25 -17.26 -7.37
CA ASN A 36 10.56 -16.93 -7.95
C ASN A 36 10.89 -15.44 -7.79
N LEU A 37 9.94 -14.54 -8.09
CA LEU A 37 10.12 -13.10 -7.94
C LEU A 37 10.29 -12.70 -6.48
N GLN A 38 9.51 -13.27 -5.54
CA GLN A 38 9.68 -13.05 -4.11
C GLN A 38 11.08 -13.44 -3.64
N GLY A 39 11.54 -14.67 -3.97
CA GLY A 39 12.85 -15.15 -3.60
C GLY A 39 14.00 -14.29 -4.16
N ARG A 40 13.91 -13.87 -5.43
CA ARG A 40 14.88 -12.95 -6.04
C ARG A 40 14.93 -11.60 -5.36
N LEU A 41 13.76 -11.03 -5.05
CA LEU A 41 13.67 -9.74 -4.37
C LEU A 41 14.27 -9.82 -2.96
N ILE A 42 13.91 -10.83 -2.17
CA ILE A 42 14.44 -11.04 -0.80
C ILE A 42 15.97 -11.18 -0.85
N GLY A 43 16.50 -12.03 -1.72
CA GLY A 43 17.96 -12.21 -1.86
C GLY A 43 18.69 -10.92 -2.25
N ARG A 44 18.09 -10.08 -3.12
CA ARG A 44 18.65 -8.75 -3.45
C ARG A 44 18.62 -7.80 -2.24
N MET A 45 17.54 -7.80 -1.46
CA MET A 45 17.42 -6.96 -0.26
C MET A 45 18.38 -7.39 0.85
N GLU A 46 18.62 -8.69 1.03
CA GLU A 46 19.60 -9.20 1.97
C GLU A 46 21.04 -8.82 1.63
N SER A 47 21.34 -8.64 0.35
CA SER A 47 22.65 -8.18 -0.12
C SER A 47 22.89 -6.68 0.08
N LEU A 48 21.84 -5.89 0.38
CA LEU A 48 21.97 -4.46 0.65
C LEU A 48 22.45 -4.21 2.09
N GLY A 49 23.26 -3.15 2.27
CA GLY A 49 23.58 -2.65 3.60
C GLY A 49 22.32 -2.18 4.35
N PHE A 50 22.44 -2.10 5.68
CA PHE A 50 21.34 -1.78 6.60
C PHE A 50 20.58 -0.50 6.21
N ASP A 51 21.32 0.57 5.90
CA ASP A 51 20.73 1.88 5.60
C ASP A 51 19.92 1.86 4.29
N LEU A 52 20.44 1.21 3.24
CA LEU A 52 19.73 1.08 1.96
C LEU A 52 18.48 0.23 2.05
N ARG A 53 18.54 -0.83 2.85
CA ARG A 53 17.39 -1.67 3.11
C ARG A 53 16.30 -0.93 3.86
N ASN A 54 16.67 -0.12 4.85
CA ASN A 54 15.72 0.73 5.59
C ASN A 54 15.09 1.81 4.70
N GLU A 55 15.86 2.43 3.81
CA GLU A 55 15.32 3.41 2.84
C GLU A 55 14.32 2.74 1.87
N ALA A 56 14.65 1.56 1.34
CA ALA A 56 13.74 0.78 0.49
C ALA A 56 12.45 0.39 1.24
N LEU A 57 12.56 0.01 2.51
CA LEU A 57 11.42 -0.29 3.37
C LEU A 57 10.55 0.95 3.60
N LEU A 58 11.17 2.09 3.90
CA LEU A 58 10.48 3.36 4.10
C LEU A 58 9.71 3.79 2.84
N ASP A 59 10.34 3.68 1.66
CA ASP A 59 9.70 4.01 0.37
C ASP A 59 8.52 3.09 0.08
N THR A 60 8.70 1.78 0.30
CA THR A 60 7.65 0.78 0.04
C THR A 60 6.45 0.97 0.96
N LEU A 61 6.69 1.10 2.28
CA LEU A 61 5.60 1.32 3.25
C LEU A 61 4.90 2.66 3.02
N THR A 62 5.63 3.72 2.66
CA THR A 62 5.03 5.02 2.32
C THR A 62 4.08 4.87 1.14
N LEU A 63 4.53 4.19 0.07
CA LEU A 63 3.71 3.94 -1.10
C LEU A 63 2.47 3.10 -0.75
N ASP A 64 2.64 2.06 0.04
CA ASP A 64 1.57 1.12 0.40
C ASP A 64 0.47 1.82 1.21
N VAL A 65 0.83 2.60 2.24
CA VAL A 65 -0.10 3.41 3.04
C VAL A 65 -0.85 4.42 2.18
N LEU A 66 -0.13 5.19 1.35
CA LEU A 66 -0.76 6.19 0.48
C LEU A 66 -1.75 5.57 -0.49
N LYS A 67 -1.36 4.47 -1.14
CA LYS A 67 -2.21 3.84 -2.15
C LYS A 67 -3.36 3.06 -1.55
N SER A 68 -3.19 2.47 -0.36
CA SER A 68 -4.29 1.84 0.36
C SER A 68 -5.37 2.87 0.76
N ALA A 69 -5.00 4.06 1.21
CA ALA A 69 -5.94 5.14 1.49
C ALA A 69 -6.61 5.67 0.20
N GLU A 70 -5.82 5.84 -0.88
CA GLU A 70 -6.29 6.36 -2.17
C GLU A 70 -7.31 5.43 -2.85
N ILE A 71 -7.25 4.11 -2.64
CA ILE A 71 -8.26 3.15 -3.13
C ILE A 71 -9.63 3.49 -2.57
N GLU A 72 -9.69 3.88 -1.30
CA GLU A 72 -10.93 4.28 -0.60
C GLU A 72 -11.32 5.76 -0.83
N GLY A 73 -10.56 6.47 -1.67
CA GLY A 73 -10.81 7.88 -1.98
C GLY A 73 -10.23 8.87 -0.97
N GLU A 74 -9.43 8.42 -0.01
CA GLU A 74 -8.76 9.26 0.98
C GLU A 74 -7.35 9.64 0.51
N LEU A 75 -7.06 10.95 0.52
CA LEU A 75 -5.76 11.48 0.10
C LEU A 75 -4.95 11.90 1.33
N LEU A 76 -3.97 11.10 1.71
CA LEU A 76 -3.05 11.41 2.81
C LEU A 76 -1.88 12.28 2.32
N ASN A 77 -1.31 13.07 3.23
CA ASN A 77 -0.12 13.87 2.93
C ASN A 77 1.13 12.98 2.90
N PRO A 78 1.85 12.89 1.75
CA PRO A 78 3.00 11.99 1.62
C PRO A 78 4.15 12.30 2.59
N GLU A 79 4.38 13.59 2.92
CA GLU A 79 5.45 13.98 3.85
C GLU A 79 5.11 13.55 5.29
N GLN A 80 3.85 13.65 5.70
CA GLN A 80 3.39 13.17 7.00
C GLN A 80 3.47 11.64 7.10
N VAL A 81 3.01 10.91 6.07
CA VAL A 81 3.09 9.44 6.03
C VAL A 81 4.55 8.98 6.15
N ARG A 82 5.45 9.53 5.33
CA ARG A 82 6.86 9.18 5.35
C ARG A 82 7.51 9.49 6.71
N SER A 83 7.20 10.66 7.29
CA SER A 83 7.70 11.07 8.60
C SER A 83 7.22 10.14 9.72
N SER A 84 5.93 9.79 9.73
CA SER A 84 5.33 8.89 10.71
C SER A 84 5.95 7.48 10.63
N ILE A 85 6.17 6.95 9.42
CA ILE A 85 6.83 5.65 9.23
C ILE A 85 8.29 5.70 9.70
N ALA A 86 9.07 6.72 9.29
CA ALA A 86 10.48 6.86 9.66
C ALA A 86 10.65 6.90 11.19
N GLN A 87 9.80 7.65 11.89
CA GLN A 87 9.82 7.72 13.35
C GLN A 87 9.57 6.35 14.00
N ARG A 88 8.60 5.57 13.50
CA ARG A 88 8.28 4.23 14.03
C ARG A 88 9.32 3.16 13.69
N LEU A 89 10.10 3.39 12.63
CA LEU A 89 11.25 2.57 12.28
C LEU A 89 12.53 2.98 13.01
N GLY A 90 12.52 4.07 13.80
CA GLY A 90 13.69 4.59 14.49
C GLY A 90 14.73 5.22 13.55
N MET A 91 14.30 5.70 12.38
CA MET A 91 15.16 6.32 11.38
C MET A 91 15.27 7.84 11.61
N GLU A 92 16.48 8.38 11.54
CA GLU A 92 16.66 9.82 11.42
C GLU A 92 16.22 10.29 10.03
N TYR A 93 15.20 11.14 9.99
CA TYR A 93 14.63 11.64 8.73
C TYR A 93 14.72 13.18 8.69
N ALA A 94 15.61 13.68 7.82
CA ALA A 94 15.76 15.13 7.59
C ALA A 94 14.48 15.70 6.96
N GLY A 95 13.88 16.70 7.63
CA GLY A 95 12.62 17.31 7.21
C GLY A 95 11.36 16.65 7.75
N SER A 96 11.51 15.91 8.87
CA SER A 96 10.37 15.38 9.64
C SER A 96 9.30 16.44 9.86
N VAL A 97 8.05 16.07 9.64
CA VAL A 97 6.85 16.89 9.89
C VAL A 97 5.94 16.18 10.86
N VAL A 98 5.17 16.95 11.63
CA VAL A 98 4.15 16.38 12.52
C VAL A 98 3.04 15.78 11.67
N SER A 99 2.70 14.53 11.92
CA SER A 99 1.59 13.83 11.29
C SER A 99 0.27 14.07 12.02
N ASP A 100 -0.84 14.00 11.31
CA ASP A 100 -2.15 13.97 11.94
C ASP A 100 -2.51 12.55 12.41
N ARG A 101 -3.56 12.45 13.25
CA ARG A 101 -3.95 11.18 13.86
C ARG A 101 -4.44 10.13 12.85
N ASN A 102 -5.03 10.55 11.74
CA ASN A 102 -5.51 9.61 10.70
C ASN A 102 -4.31 8.99 9.98
N VAL A 103 -3.29 9.81 9.66
CA VAL A 103 -2.04 9.31 9.10
C VAL A 103 -1.38 8.33 10.07
N ASP A 104 -1.26 8.71 11.34
CA ASP A 104 -0.62 7.88 12.36
C ASP A 104 -1.32 6.54 12.54
N GLY A 105 -2.66 6.54 12.58
CA GLY A 105 -3.44 5.32 12.72
C GLY A 105 -3.30 4.37 11.53
N MET A 106 -3.33 4.90 10.30
CA MET A 106 -3.12 4.10 9.11
C MET A 106 -1.71 3.49 9.07
N VAL A 107 -0.69 4.29 9.41
CA VAL A 107 0.70 3.83 9.48
C VAL A 107 0.88 2.77 10.56
N GLU A 108 0.29 2.95 11.74
CA GLU A 108 0.36 2.02 12.86
C GLU A 108 -0.21 0.64 12.49
N MET A 109 -1.41 0.60 11.91
CA MET A 109 -2.02 -0.64 11.43
C MET A 109 -1.13 -1.36 10.41
N MET A 110 -0.61 -0.67 9.39
CA MET A 110 0.20 -1.29 8.33
C MET A 110 1.55 -1.80 8.86
N ILE A 111 2.17 -1.06 9.78
CA ILE A 111 3.41 -1.50 10.43
C ILE A 111 3.14 -2.70 11.34
N ASP A 112 2.08 -2.67 12.14
CA ASP A 112 1.74 -3.81 13.00
C ASP A 112 1.45 -5.07 12.18
N ALA A 113 0.69 -4.96 11.10
CA ALA A 113 0.38 -6.08 10.23
C ALA A 113 1.65 -6.77 9.68
N THR A 114 2.66 -5.99 9.27
CA THR A 114 3.89 -6.52 8.67
C THR A 114 4.93 -6.90 9.72
N LYS A 115 5.24 -6.00 10.67
CA LYS A 115 6.30 -6.19 11.67
C LYS A 115 5.94 -7.29 12.69
N ASN A 116 4.66 -7.40 13.04
CA ASN A 116 4.11 -8.40 13.95
C ASN A 116 3.35 -9.51 13.20
N CYS A 117 3.71 -9.82 11.97
CA CYS A 117 2.99 -10.77 11.11
C CYS A 117 2.89 -12.19 11.69
N PHE A 118 3.84 -12.61 12.53
CA PHE A 118 3.83 -13.94 13.17
C PHE A 118 3.00 -14.01 14.47
N LYS A 119 2.51 -12.87 14.97
CA LYS A 119 1.58 -12.87 16.10
C LYS A 119 0.18 -13.27 15.61
N PRO A 120 -0.61 -13.99 16.42
CA PRO A 120 -1.98 -14.35 16.05
C PRO A 120 -2.83 -13.11 15.71
N LEU A 121 -3.72 -13.28 14.75
CA LEU A 121 -4.79 -12.32 14.49
C LEU A 121 -5.93 -12.58 15.47
N THR A 122 -6.28 -11.59 16.27
CA THR A 122 -7.37 -11.67 17.26
C THR A 122 -8.43 -10.61 16.98
N THR A 123 -9.61 -10.78 17.57
CA THR A 123 -10.67 -9.75 17.54
C THR A 123 -10.16 -8.43 18.10
N ASP A 124 -9.46 -8.45 19.25
CA ASP A 124 -8.92 -7.25 19.88
C ASP A 124 -7.94 -6.54 18.95
N ARG A 125 -7.06 -7.29 18.25
CA ARG A 125 -6.12 -6.71 17.28
C ARG A 125 -6.83 -6.04 16.10
N LEU A 126 -7.91 -6.63 15.60
CA LEU A 126 -8.75 -6.01 14.56
C LEU A 126 -9.45 -4.76 15.08
N PHE A 127 -9.91 -4.77 16.32
CA PHE A 127 -10.53 -3.61 16.97
C PHE A 127 -9.52 -2.48 17.22
N ASP A 128 -8.30 -2.80 17.62
CA ASP A 128 -7.20 -1.83 17.77
C ASP A 128 -6.89 -1.18 16.42
N TRP A 129 -6.78 -1.96 15.34
CA TRP A 129 -6.59 -1.43 14.00
C TRP A 129 -7.75 -0.52 13.56
N HIS A 130 -8.98 -0.94 13.84
CA HIS A 130 -10.15 -0.14 13.51
C HIS A 130 -10.21 1.16 14.33
N ALA A 131 -9.87 1.13 15.62
CA ALA A 131 -9.76 2.32 16.46
C ALA A 131 -8.66 3.28 15.96
N ALA A 132 -7.53 2.74 15.52
CA ALA A 132 -6.44 3.53 14.94
C ALA A 132 -6.86 4.24 13.64
N LEU A 133 -7.63 3.57 12.77
CA LEU A 133 -8.17 4.15 11.54
C LEU A 133 -9.18 5.28 11.79
N PHE A 134 -9.94 5.20 12.89
CA PHE A 134 -11.04 6.13 13.18
C PHE A 134 -10.93 6.76 14.58
N PRO A 135 -9.83 7.50 14.87
CA PRO A 135 -9.55 8.02 16.21
C PRO A 135 -10.58 9.03 16.71
N MET A 136 -11.39 9.60 15.80
CA MET A 136 -12.47 10.54 16.11
C MET A 136 -13.87 9.87 16.15
N GLY A 137 -13.95 8.56 15.94
CA GLY A 137 -15.23 7.84 15.87
C GLY A 137 -16.11 8.22 14.67
N ARG A 138 -15.49 8.67 13.58
CA ARG A 138 -16.19 9.15 12.38
C ARG A 138 -15.52 8.67 11.10
N SER A 139 -16.36 8.40 10.11
CA SER A 139 -15.99 8.26 8.71
C SER A 139 -16.56 9.46 7.94
N GLY A 140 -15.69 10.36 7.49
CA GLY A 140 -16.11 11.65 6.98
C GLY A 140 -16.97 12.42 8.00
N ILE A 141 -18.20 12.75 7.61
CA ILE A 141 -19.16 13.46 8.49
C ILE A 141 -20.01 12.51 9.37
N PHE A 142 -20.00 11.20 9.07
CA PHE A 142 -20.87 10.23 9.75
C PHE A 142 -20.17 9.64 10.98
N LYS A 143 -20.94 9.53 12.08
CA LYS A 143 -20.51 8.80 13.26
C LYS A 143 -20.62 7.30 12.98
N ILE A 144 -19.57 6.55 13.30
CA ILE A 144 -19.52 5.09 13.14
C ILE A 144 -19.24 4.40 14.49
N THR A 145 -19.58 3.13 14.56
CA THR A 145 -19.16 2.25 15.67
C THR A 145 -17.68 1.92 15.48
N VAL A 146 -16.85 2.20 16.48
CA VAL A 146 -15.40 1.97 16.45
C VAL A 146 -15.04 0.88 17.45
N ALA A 147 -14.09 0.02 17.07
CA ALA A 147 -13.64 -1.13 17.88
C ALA A 147 -14.79 -2.05 18.31
N ASP A 148 -15.73 -2.26 17.42
CA ASP A 148 -16.85 -3.21 17.58
C ASP A 148 -17.33 -3.62 16.18
N TRP A 149 -18.00 -4.75 16.08
CA TRP A 149 -18.63 -5.18 14.85
C TRP A 149 -19.80 -4.26 14.48
N ARG A 150 -20.04 -4.11 13.17
CA ARG A 150 -21.19 -3.32 12.69
C ARG A 150 -22.52 -3.90 13.19
N LYS A 151 -23.50 -3.01 13.31
CA LYS A 151 -24.89 -3.34 13.64
C LYS A 151 -25.77 -2.78 12.51
N ASP A 152 -26.61 -3.61 11.91
CA ASP A 152 -27.46 -3.22 10.77
C ASP A 152 -28.70 -2.42 11.25
N THR A 153 -28.46 -1.32 11.96
CA THR A 153 -29.54 -0.51 12.57
C THR A 153 -30.33 0.30 11.53
N THR A 154 -29.77 0.51 10.35
CA THR A 154 -30.37 1.30 9.27
C THR A 154 -30.65 0.48 8.00
N GLY A 155 -30.58 -0.85 8.08
CA GLY A 155 -30.73 -1.77 6.97
C GLY A 155 -29.48 -2.60 6.72
N PRO A 156 -29.51 -3.52 5.74
CA PRO A 156 -28.39 -4.40 5.43
C PRO A 156 -27.17 -3.62 4.93
N MET A 157 -25.98 -4.10 5.29
CA MET A 157 -24.72 -3.52 4.77
C MET A 157 -24.60 -3.81 3.28
N GLN A 158 -24.50 -2.78 2.47
CA GLN A 158 -24.36 -2.87 1.02
C GLN A 158 -23.17 -2.06 0.51
N VAL A 159 -22.46 -2.61 -0.45
CA VAL A 159 -21.46 -1.88 -1.24
C VAL A 159 -22.17 -1.28 -2.45
N VAL A 160 -22.22 0.03 -2.50
CA VAL A 160 -22.97 0.77 -3.52
C VAL A 160 -22.09 1.75 -4.29
N SER A 161 -22.49 2.08 -5.50
CA SER A 161 -21.94 3.19 -6.28
C SER A 161 -23.05 3.99 -6.94
N GLY A 162 -22.76 5.23 -7.34
CA GLY A 162 -23.72 6.13 -7.97
C GLY A 162 -24.14 7.28 -7.08
N ALA A 163 -25.01 8.15 -7.60
CA ALA A 163 -25.55 9.29 -6.86
C ALA A 163 -26.63 8.84 -5.87
N VAL A 164 -26.80 9.57 -4.78
CA VAL A 164 -27.84 9.33 -3.77
C VAL A 164 -29.22 9.25 -4.45
N GLY A 165 -29.95 8.16 -4.18
CA GLY A 165 -31.26 7.86 -4.78
C GLY A 165 -31.20 7.19 -6.17
N LYS A 166 -30.00 6.90 -6.69
CA LYS A 166 -29.75 6.13 -7.93
C LYS A 166 -28.58 5.16 -7.74
N GLU A 167 -28.43 4.65 -6.53
CA GLU A 167 -27.35 3.74 -6.19
C GLU A 167 -27.49 2.41 -6.93
N LYS A 168 -26.38 1.92 -7.47
CA LYS A 168 -26.24 0.52 -7.91
C LYS A 168 -25.66 -0.30 -6.77
N VAL A 169 -26.36 -1.33 -6.31
CA VAL A 169 -25.87 -2.27 -5.33
C VAL A 169 -24.95 -3.27 -6.05
N HIS A 170 -23.69 -3.33 -5.65
CA HIS A 170 -22.70 -4.29 -6.15
C HIS A 170 -22.70 -5.57 -5.33
N PHE A 171 -22.78 -5.41 -4.01
CA PHE A 171 -22.72 -6.51 -3.07
C PHE A 171 -23.54 -6.21 -1.81
N GLN A 172 -24.13 -7.23 -1.21
CA GLN A 172 -24.76 -7.19 0.11
C GLN A 172 -24.03 -8.16 1.02
N ALA A 173 -23.51 -7.64 2.13
CA ALA A 173 -22.79 -8.44 3.12
C ALA A 173 -23.73 -9.31 3.96
N PRO A 174 -23.22 -10.33 4.69
CA PRO A 174 -24.00 -11.11 5.66
C PRO A 174 -24.68 -10.21 6.68
N ASP A 175 -25.82 -10.67 7.25
CA ASP A 175 -26.52 -9.93 8.30
C ASP A 175 -25.64 -9.73 9.55
N ALA A 176 -25.80 -8.61 10.23
CA ALA A 176 -24.97 -8.25 11.39
C ALA A 176 -24.99 -9.28 12.52
N ASN A 177 -26.11 -10.01 12.70
CA ASN A 177 -26.24 -11.09 13.70
C ASN A 177 -25.37 -12.33 13.39
N LEU A 178 -24.85 -12.46 12.18
CA LEU A 178 -23.96 -13.54 11.78
C LEU A 178 -22.47 -13.19 11.92
N ILE A 179 -22.12 -11.89 12.07
CA ILE A 179 -20.74 -11.44 12.00
C ILE A 179 -19.84 -12.11 13.05
N GLU A 180 -20.30 -12.24 14.28
CA GLU A 180 -19.49 -12.84 15.35
C GLU A 180 -19.12 -14.30 15.00
N LYS A 181 -20.08 -15.06 14.47
CA LYS A 181 -19.86 -16.43 14.01
C LYS A 181 -18.91 -16.47 12.80
N GLU A 182 -19.14 -15.61 11.81
CA GLU A 182 -18.34 -15.54 10.60
C GLU A 182 -16.89 -15.15 10.92
N MET A 183 -16.71 -14.15 11.81
CA MET A 183 -15.38 -13.73 12.23
C MET A 183 -14.66 -14.77 13.09
N THR A 184 -15.39 -15.52 13.93
CA THR A 184 -14.82 -16.65 14.67
C THR A 184 -14.29 -17.72 13.72
N ASN A 185 -15.07 -18.09 12.70
CA ASN A 185 -14.65 -19.04 11.67
C ASN A 185 -13.44 -18.53 10.89
N PHE A 186 -13.49 -17.27 10.46
CA PHE A 186 -12.38 -16.62 9.74
C PHE A 186 -11.09 -16.61 10.57
N LEU A 187 -11.14 -16.17 11.83
CA LEU A 187 -9.97 -16.09 12.71
C LEU A 187 -9.37 -17.47 13.00
N ASN A 188 -10.20 -18.47 13.22
CA ASN A 188 -9.77 -19.85 13.42
C ASN A 188 -9.02 -20.37 12.19
N TRP A 189 -9.57 -20.16 10.99
CA TRP A 189 -8.92 -20.55 9.75
C TRP A 189 -7.66 -19.70 9.48
N PHE A 190 -7.72 -18.39 9.67
CA PHE A 190 -6.58 -17.49 9.42
C PHE A 190 -5.36 -17.88 10.25
N ASN A 191 -5.56 -18.15 11.55
CA ASN A 191 -4.50 -18.59 12.46
C ASN A 191 -4.19 -20.08 12.37
N GLY A 192 -5.03 -20.85 11.66
CA GLY A 192 -4.86 -22.28 11.49
C GLY A 192 -3.62 -22.64 10.69
N ASN A 193 -3.00 -23.75 11.04
CA ASN A 193 -1.82 -24.27 10.36
C ASN A 193 -2.22 -25.31 9.30
N ASP A 194 -3.01 -24.91 8.31
CA ASP A 194 -3.37 -25.72 7.16
C ASP A 194 -2.17 -25.81 6.17
N LYS A 195 -2.28 -26.72 5.18
CA LYS A 195 -1.22 -26.91 4.17
C LYS A 195 -1.34 -25.95 2.97
N THR A 196 -2.24 -24.97 3.03
CA THR A 196 -2.44 -24.00 1.96
C THR A 196 -1.21 -23.11 1.83
N ASP A 197 -0.74 -22.92 0.61
CA ASP A 197 0.33 -21.96 0.34
C ASP A 197 -0.06 -20.55 0.84
N LEU A 198 0.84 -19.88 1.57
CA LEU A 198 0.55 -18.60 2.22
C LEU A 198 0.16 -17.47 1.24
N VAL A 199 0.62 -17.53 -0.03
CA VAL A 199 0.18 -16.56 -1.05
C VAL A 199 -1.27 -16.83 -1.45
N ILE A 200 -1.64 -18.10 -1.63
CA ILE A 200 -3.03 -18.48 -1.88
C ILE A 200 -3.89 -18.16 -0.66
N LYS A 201 -3.41 -18.44 0.55
CA LYS A 201 -4.09 -18.10 1.80
C LYS A 201 -4.34 -16.59 1.90
N ALA A 202 -3.38 -15.75 1.45
CA ALA A 202 -3.56 -14.30 1.40
C ALA A 202 -4.68 -13.88 0.42
N ALA A 203 -4.76 -14.52 -0.74
CA ALA A 203 -5.83 -14.26 -1.70
C ALA A 203 -7.22 -14.64 -1.14
N VAL A 204 -7.32 -15.82 -0.52
CA VAL A 204 -8.57 -16.30 0.09
C VAL A 204 -8.97 -15.44 1.29
N ALA A 205 -8.01 -15.07 2.15
CA ALA A 205 -8.26 -14.19 3.31
C ALA A 205 -8.79 -12.82 2.88
N HIS A 206 -8.21 -12.25 1.81
CA HIS A 206 -8.67 -11.01 1.22
C HIS A 206 -10.15 -11.08 0.80
N LEU A 207 -10.48 -12.08 -0.03
CA LEU A 207 -11.86 -12.30 -0.50
C LEU A 207 -12.83 -12.53 0.66
N TRP A 208 -12.44 -13.40 1.60
CA TRP A 208 -13.31 -13.79 2.70
C TRP A 208 -13.60 -12.61 3.64
N PHE A 209 -12.57 -11.89 4.08
CA PHE A 209 -12.77 -10.76 5.00
C PHE A 209 -13.58 -9.62 4.36
N VAL A 210 -13.29 -9.27 3.10
CA VAL A 210 -14.04 -8.21 2.40
C VAL A 210 -15.49 -8.64 2.12
N THR A 211 -15.76 -9.96 2.04
CA THR A 211 -17.12 -10.51 1.88
C THR A 211 -17.90 -10.48 3.20
N ILE A 212 -17.28 -10.84 4.35
CA ILE A 212 -17.92 -10.69 5.66
C ILE A 212 -18.25 -9.22 5.94
N HIS A 213 -17.36 -8.31 5.57
CA HIS A 213 -17.53 -6.86 5.74
C HIS A 213 -17.90 -6.48 7.18
N PRO A 214 -17.06 -6.84 8.19
CA PRO A 214 -17.49 -6.86 9.60
C PRO A 214 -17.62 -5.47 10.24
N PHE A 215 -17.10 -4.41 9.63
CA PHE A 215 -17.13 -3.03 10.14
C PHE A 215 -18.07 -2.14 9.32
N GLN A 216 -18.47 -1.00 9.89
CA GLN A 216 -19.26 -0.02 9.14
C GLN A 216 -18.44 0.71 8.06
N ASP A 217 -17.12 0.86 8.29
CA ASP A 217 -16.14 1.39 7.34
C ASP A 217 -14.76 0.82 7.65
N GLY A 218 -13.77 1.04 6.77
CA GLY A 218 -12.39 0.59 6.96
C GLY A 218 -12.12 -0.86 6.54
N ASN A 219 -13.14 -1.61 6.11
CA ASN A 219 -12.99 -3.02 5.73
C ASN A 219 -11.92 -3.21 4.64
N GLY A 220 -11.90 -2.38 3.60
CA GLY A 220 -10.91 -2.46 2.53
C GLY A 220 -9.48 -2.22 3.02
N ARG A 221 -9.25 -1.22 3.88
CA ARG A 221 -7.93 -0.92 4.47
C ARG A 221 -7.44 -2.05 5.36
N ILE A 222 -8.31 -2.59 6.21
CA ILE A 222 -8.01 -3.75 7.08
C ILE A 222 -7.76 -5.01 6.23
N THR A 223 -8.56 -5.26 5.19
CA THR A 223 -8.36 -6.40 4.27
C THR A 223 -6.96 -6.36 3.64
N ARG A 224 -6.49 -5.19 3.19
CA ARG A 224 -5.14 -5.05 2.64
C ARG A 224 -4.06 -5.24 3.71
N ALA A 225 -4.27 -4.77 4.93
CA ALA A 225 -3.35 -5.05 6.04
C ALA A 225 -3.27 -6.56 6.37
N LEU A 226 -4.39 -7.29 6.36
CA LEU A 226 -4.44 -8.75 6.51
C LEU A 226 -3.70 -9.46 5.37
N THR A 227 -3.88 -8.99 4.14
CA THR A 227 -3.14 -9.50 2.98
C THR A 227 -1.65 -9.33 3.17
N ASP A 228 -1.22 -8.15 3.60
CA ASP A 228 0.17 -7.82 3.85
C ASP A 228 0.76 -8.64 4.98
N MET A 229 -0.02 -8.93 6.02
CA MET A 229 0.38 -9.82 7.11
C MET A 229 0.71 -11.24 6.61
N LEU A 230 -0.17 -11.85 5.81
CA LEU A 230 0.06 -13.19 5.25
C LEU A 230 1.19 -13.21 4.22
N LEU A 231 1.32 -12.18 3.40
CA LEU A 231 2.43 -12.06 2.46
C LEU A 231 3.77 -11.90 3.18
N ALA A 232 3.83 -11.16 4.31
CA ALA A 232 5.02 -11.07 5.14
C ALA A 232 5.39 -12.41 5.79
N GLN A 233 4.40 -13.18 6.24
CA GLN A 233 4.61 -14.58 6.69
C GLN A 233 5.16 -15.45 5.55
N SER A 234 4.61 -15.29 4.34
CA SER A 234 5.04 -15.99 3.12
C SER A 234 6.50 -15.69 2.77
N ASP A 235 6.93 -14.44 2.93
CA ASP A 235 8.29 -13.98 2.72
C ASP A 235 9.24 -14.40 3.87
N LYS A 236 8.70 -14.95 4.96
CA LYS A 236 9.42 -15.24 6.21
C LYS A 236 10.20 -14.02 6.73
N SER A 237 9.65 -12.84 6.52
CA SER A 237 10.27 -11.55 6.82
C SER A 237 9.24 -10.59 7.41
N ASN A 238 9.65 -9.85 8.42
CA ASN A 238 8.90 -8.73 8.96
C ASN A 238 9.13 -7.42 8.19
N GLN A 239 9.82 -7.50 7.06
CA GLN A 239 10.09 -6.40 6.15
C GLN A 239 9.60 -6.78 4.76
N ARG A 240 8.70 -5.97 4.20
CA ARG A 240 8.21 -6.13 2.84
C ARG A 240 8.74 -5.01 1.96
N PHE A 241 9.13 -5.36 0.74
CA PHE A 241 9.75 -4.45 -0.22
C PHE A 241 8.92 -4.29 -1.50
N TYR A 242 7.64 -4.68 -1.49
CA TYR A 242 6.67 -4.51 -2.58
C TYR A 242 5.31 -4.13 -2.01
N SER A 243 4.52 -3.39 -2.80
CA SER A 243 3.22 -2.89 -2.39
C SER A 243 2.11 -3.50 -3.24
N MET A 244 1.28 -4.34 -2.62
CA MET A 244 0.03 -4.82 -3.22
C MET A 244 -0.96 -3.68 -3.42
N SER A 245 -1.09 -2.78 -2.45
CA SER A 245 -2.01 -1.64 -2.53
C SER A 245 -1.69 -0.73 -3.72
N ALA A 246 -0.39 -0.53 -4.04
CA ALA A 246 -0.01 0.26 -5.19
C ALA A 246 -0.46 -0.40 -6.51
N GLN A 247 -0.32 -1.71 -6.63
CA GLN A 247 -0.75 -2.42 -7.83
C GLN A 247 -2.27 -2.51 -7.93
N ILE A 248 -2.97 -2.82 -6.83
CA ILE A 248 -4.45 -2.78 -6.76
C ILE A 248 -4.97 -1.40 -7.18
N ARG A 249 -4.30 -0.31 -6.77
CA ARG A 249 -4.70 1.05 -7.17
C ARG A 249 -4.58 1.27 -8.67
N ILE A 250 -3.56 0.73 -9.32
CA ILE A 250 -3.37 0.77 -10.78
C ILE A 250 -4.47 -0.05 -11.47
N GLU A 251 -4.77 -1.24 -10.97
CA GLU A 251 -5.75 -2.19 -11.51
C GLU A 251 -7.15 -2.02 -10.87
N ARG A 252 -7.46 -0.86 -10.26
CA ARG A 252 -8.62 -0.64 -9.39
C ARG A 252 -9.95 -1.07 -10.03
N LYS A 253 -10.13 -0.79 -11.30
CA LYS A 253 -11.36 -1.16 -12.02
C LYS A 253 -11.49 -2.68 -12.08
N GLN A 254 -10.44 -3.37 -12.52
CA GLN A 254 -10.42 -4.82 -12.63
C GLN A 254 -10.56 -5.50 -11.26
N TYR A 255 -9.95 -4.92 -10.21
CA TYR A 255 -10.10 -5.40 -8.83
C TYR A 255 -11.57 -5.44 -8.39
N TYR A 256 -12.32 -4.35 -8.60
CA TYR A 256 -13.74 -4.33 -8.20
C TYR A 256 -14.62 -5.22 -9.09
N GLU A 257 -14.30 -5.34 -10.39
CA GLU A 257 -15.02 -6.21 -11.31
C GLU A 257 -14.88 -7.69 -10.90
N ILE A 258 -13.66 -8.18 -10.73
CA ILE A 258 -13.43 -9.57 -10.32
C ILE A 258 -13.95 -9.88 -8.92
N LEU A 259 -13.87 -8.90 -8.00
CA LEU A 259 -14.43 -9.04 -6.65
C LEU A 259 -15.96 -9.18 -6.70
N GLU A 260 -16.66 -8.31 -7.45
CA GLU A 260 -18.12 -8.39 -7.61
C GLU A 260 -18.55 -9.69 -8.30
N GLU A 261 -17.84 -10.12 -9.36
CA GLU A 261 -18.11 -11.37 -10.06
C GLU A 261 -17.94 -12.58 -9.12
N THR A 262 -16.85 -12.63 -8.35
CA THR A 262 -16.60 -13.72 -7.40
C THR A 262 -17.64 -13.74 -6.28
N GLN A 263 -18.00 -12.58 -5.74
CA GLN A 263 -19.00 -12.46 -4.67
C GLN A 263 -20.42 -12.84 -5.11
N LYS A 264 -20.73 -12.76 -6.40
CA LYS A 264 -21.98 -13.19 -7.02
C LYS A 264 -21.93 -14.61 -7.61
N GLY A 265 -20.74 -15.21 -7.63
CA GLY A 265 -20.49 -16.53 -8.17
C GLY A 265 -20.82 -17.68 -7.20
N ASP A 266 -20.07 -18.73 -7.36
CA ASP A 266 -20.04 -19.89 -6.46
C ASP A 266 -18.78 -19.88 -5.58
N LEU A 267 -18.45 -21.02 -4.97
CA LEU A 267 -17.27 -21.15 -4.10
C LEU A 267 -15.97 -21.49 -4.87
N ASP A 268 -16.02 -21.61 -6.20
CA ASP A 268 -14.81 -21.70 -7.02
C ASP A 268 -14.15 -20.32 -7.16
N THR A 269 -13.07 -20.13 -6.45
CA THR A 269 -12.33 -18.87 -6.39
C THR A 269 -11.10 -18.83 -7.30
N THR A 270 -11.04 -19.75 -8.28
CA THR A 270 -9.88 -19.89 -9.18
C THR A 270 -9.54 -18.59 -9.90
N ASP A 271 -10.53 -17.90 -10.47
CA ASP A 271 -10.29 -16.69 -11.25
C ASP A 271 -9.90 -15.49 -10.35
N TRP A 272 -10.46 -15.40 -9.14
CA TRP A 272 -10.01 -14.47 -8.12
C TRP A 272 -8.55 -14.68 -7.77
N ILE A 273 -8.13 -15.92 -7.50
CA ILE A 273 -6.75 -16.25 -7.14
C ILE A 273 -5.80 -15.96 -8.31
N LYS A 274 -6.21 -16.25 -9.57
CA LYS A 274 -5.43 -15.90 -10.76
C LYS A 274 -5.18 -14.40 -10.86
N TRP A 275 -6.23 -13.60 -10.67
CA TRP A 275 -6.09 -12.15 -10.66
C TRP A 275 -5.15 -11.70 -9.52
N PHE A 276 -5.35 -12.22 -8.32
CA PHE A 276 -4.52 -11.88 -7.15
C PHE A 276 -3.03 -12.20 -7.39
N LEU A 277 -2.72 -13.39 -7.93
CA LEU A 277 -1.36 -13.79 -8.27
C LEU A 277 -0.76 -12.89 -9.36
N SER A 278 -1.52 -12.55 -10.37
CA SER A 278 -1.08 -11.63 -11.44
C SER A 278 -0.80 -10.23 -10.89
N CYS A 279 -1.65 -9.72 -10.02
CA CYS A 279 -1.46 -8.46 -9.30
C CYS A 279 -0.19 -8.50 -8.44
N LEU A 280 0.04 -9.58 -7.69
CA LEU A 280 1.26 -9.78 -6.89
C LEU A 280 2.53 -9.81 -7.77
N ILE A 281 2.51 -10.53 -8.89
CA ILE A 281 3.60 -10.57 -9.86
C ILE A 281 3.92 -9.16 -10.37
N ASN A 282 2.90 -8.39 -10.73
CA ASN A 282 3.07 -7.02 -11.19
C ASN A 282 3.62 -6.11 -10.08
N ALA A 283 3.17 -6.26 -8.84
CA ALA A 283 3.70 -5.52 -7.69
C ALA A 283 5.19 -5.84 -7.45
N LEU A 284 5.58 -7.10 -7.52
CA LEU A 284 6.97 -7.54 -7.41
C LEU A 284 7.85 -6.96 -8.53
N LYS A 285 7.37 -7.00 -9.79
CA LYS A 285 8.07 -6.40 -10.94
C LYS A 285 8.20 -4.87 -10.82
N ALA A 286 7.19 -4.19 -10.26
CA ALA A 286 7.23 -2.74 -10.04
C ALA A 286 8.27 -2.32 -8.99
N THR A 287 8.61 -3.20 -8.05
CA THR A 287 9.61 -2.95 -7.00
C THR A 287 11.01 -2.70 -7.56
N ASP A 288 11.36 -3.27 -8.70
CA ASP A 288 12.65 -3.01 -9.34
C ASP A 288 12.87 -1.51 -9.61
N LYS A 289 11.82 -0.75 -9.87
CA LYS A 289 11.91 0.72 -10.04
C LYS A 289 12.23 1.44 -8.73
N ILE A 290 11.63 0.97 -7.61
CA ILE A 290 11.90 1.53 -6.28
C ILE A 290 13.34 1.25 -5.89
N LEU A 291 13.77 0.00 -6.03
CA LEU A 291 15.14 -0.41 -5.72
C LEU A 291 16.18 0.36 -6.53
N THR A 292 15.94 0.51 -7.84
CA THR A 292 16.81 1.31 -8.72
C THR A 292 16.96 2.73 -8.18
N ARG A 293 15.88 3.37 -7.75
CA ARG A 293 15.91 4.72 -7.18
C ARG A 293 16.71 4.79 -5.88
N VAL A 294 16.51 3.83 -4.99
CA VAL A 294 17.25 3.73 -3.72
C VAL A 294 18.75 3.59 -3.98
N LEU A 295 19.14 2.72 -4.90
CA LEU A 295 20.55 2.54 -5.27
C LEU A 295 21.14 3.82 -5.89
N LEU A 296 20.43 4.46 -6.81
CA LEU A 296 20.85 5.74 -7.41
C LEU A 296 21.07 6.83 -6.36
N LYS A 297 20.16 6.90 -5.37
CA LYS A 297 20.27 7.87 -4.26
C LYS A 297 21.48 7.58 -3.39
N ALA A 298 21.76 6.32 -3.09
CA ALA A 298 22.93 5.90 -2.33
C ALA A 298 24.23 6.21 -3.06
N ASP A 299 24.33 5.87 -4.34
CA ASP A 299 25.49 6.14 -5.17
C ASP A 299 25.76 7.66 -5.29
N PHE A 300 24.69 8.45 -5.40
CA PHE A 300 24.78 9.91 -5.40
C PHE A 300 25.41 10.42 -4.09
N TRP A 301 24.89 9.98 -2.93
CA TRP A 301 25.42 10.45 -1.64
C TRP A 301 26.84 9.94 -1.35
N ASN A 302 27.17 8.72 -1.76
CA ASN A 302 28.50 8.17 -1.66
C ASN A 302 29.50 8.99 -2.50
N SER A 303 29.14 9.35 -3.74
CA SER A 303 29.97 10.16 -4.63
C SER A 303 30.18 11.57 -4.11
N HIS A 304 29.24 12.09 -3.33
CA HIS A 304 29.29 13.44 -2.74
C HIS A 304 29.60 13.44 -1.24
N SER A 305 30.11 12.33 -0.69
CA SER A 305 30.40 12.18 0.77
C SER A 305 31.39 13.23 1.31
N LYS A 306 32.27 13.75 0.44
CA LYS A 306 33.24 14.81 0.79
C LYS A 306 32.74 16.23 0.43
N THR A 307 31.60 16.36 -0.21
CA THR A 307 31.04 17.66 -0.63
C THR A 307 30.26 18.28 0.52
N ILE A 308 30.58 19.49 0.88
CA ILE A 308 29.85 20.20 1.97
C ILE A 308 28.52 20.65 1.41
N ILE A 309 27.44 20.01 1.87
CA ILE A 309 26.03 20.25 1.47
C ILE A 309 25.25 20.58 2.73
N ASN A 310 24.57 21.73 2.76
CA ASN A 310 23.79 22.15 3.93
C ASN A 310 22.41 21.43 3.96
N GLU A 311 21.72 21.49 5.11
CA GLU A 311 20.45 20.78 5.32
C GLU A 311 19.33 21.20 4.36
N ARG A 312 19.25 22.46 3.93
CA ARG A 312 18.28 22.90 2.93
C ARG A 312 18.57 22.29 1.57
N GLN A 313 19.85 22.26 1.18
CA GLN A 313 20.30 21.62 -0.05
C GLN A 313 20.03 20.12 -0.04
N LYS A 314 20.38 19.42 1.06
CA LYS A 314 20.06 17.98 1.24
C LYS A 314 18.57 17.70 1.06
N LYS A 315 17.72 18.53 1.68
CA LYS A 315 16.26 18.37 1.55
C LYS A 315 15.78 18.43 0.11
N VAL A 316 16.26 19.40 -0.67
CA VAL A 316 15.82 19.54 -2.07
C VAL A 316 16.45 18.47 -2.96
N LEU A 317 17.72 18.12 -2.75
CA LEU A 317 18.40 17.05 -3.47
C LEU A 317 17.72 15.69 -3.22
N ASN A 318 17.37 15.38 -1.97
CA ASN A 318 16.59 14.16 -1.68
C ASN A 318 15.26 14.15 -2.43
N LYS A 319 14.54 15.28 -2.47
CA LYS A 319 13.29 15.40 -3.23
C LYS A 319 13.48 15.15 -4.73
N LEU A 320 14.59 15.59 -5.31
CA LEU A 320 14.95 15.32 -6.71
C LEU A 320 15.23 13.84 -6.94
N LEU A 321 16.00 13.23 -6.04
CA LEU A 321 16.37 11.81 -6.10
C LEU A 321 15.17 10.88 -5.86
N ASP A 322 14.19 11.31 -5.07
CA ASP A 322 12.95 10.59 -4.79
C ASP A 322 11.92 10.68 -5.94
N GLY A 323 12.27 11.31 -7.06
CA GLY A 323 11.41 11.39 -8.24
C GLY A 323 10.57 12.65 -8.29
N PHE A 324 11.24 13.79 -8.33
CA PHE A 324 10.59 15.09 -8.43
C PHE A 324 9.86 15.26 -9.78
N GLU A 325 8.57 15.55 -9.72
CA GLU A 325 7.77 15.78 -10.92
C GLU A 325 7.93 17.21 -11.46
N GLY A 326 8.24 17.28 -12.76
CA GLY A 326 8.40 18.53 -13.51
C GLY A 326 9.77 19.18 -13.30
N LYS A 327 9.90 20.42 -13.81
CA LYS A 327 11.19 21.14 -13.83
C LYS A 327 11.47 21.87 -12.50
N LEU A 328 12.70 21.75 -12.00
CA LEU A 328 13.16 22.49 -10.81
C LEU A 328 13.48 23.92 -11.18
N THR A 329 12.81 24.88 -10.56
CA THR A 329 13.09 26.33 -10.66
C THR A 329 13.49 26.87 -9.31
N SER A 330 14.10 28.07 -9.27
CA SER A 330 14.42 28.76 -8.00
C SER A 330 13.20 28.99 -7.10
N MET A 331 12.01 29.21 -7.69
CA MET A 331 10.76 29.34 -6.93
C MET A 331 10.31 28.01 -6.30
N LYS A 332 10.41 26.90 -7.03
CA LYS A 332 10.11 25.58 -6.47
C LYS A 332 11.13 25.21 -5.39
N TRP A 333 12.41 25.50 -5.60
CA TRP A 333 13.43 25.35 -4.57
C TRP A 333 13.06 26.08 -3.29
N ALA A 334 12.78 27.41 -3.40
CA ALA A 334 12.41 28.24 -2.26
C ALA A 334 11.22 27.67 -1.48
N LYS A 335 10.19 27.14 -2.19
CA LYS A 335 9.03 26.51 -1.58
C LYS A 335 9.38 25.22 -0.84
N ILE A 336 10.20 24.33 -1.43
CA ILE A 336 10.62 23.06 -0.81
C ILE A 336 11.53 23.32 0.40
N ALA A 337 12.53 24.19 0.22
CA ALA A 337 13.49 24.54 1.27
C ALA A 337 12.92 25.48 2.35
N LYS A 338 11.71 26.01 2.14
CA LYS A 338 11.07 27.01 3.02
C LYS A 338 11.98 28.22 3.26
N CYS A 339 12.54 28.81 2.18
CA CYS A 339 13.46 29.96 2.24
C CYS A 339 13.08 31.03 1.23
N SER A 340 13.75 32.20 1.29
CA SER A 340 13.59 33.28 0.32
C SER A 340 14.12 32.85 -1.07
N LYS A 341 13.64 33.50 -2.13
CA LYS A 341 14.12 33.26 -3.50
C LYS A 341 15.61 33.52 -3.64
N ASP A 342 16.14 34.57 -2.96
CA ASP A 342 17.56 34.92 -2.99
C ASP A 342 18.43 33.86 -2.30
N THR A 343 17.93 33.27 -1.20
CA THR A 343 18.58 32.15 -0.53
C THR A 343 18.58 30.91 -1.43
N ALA A 344 17.45 30.63 -2.10
CA ALA A 344 17.34 29.52 -3.05
C ALA A 344 18.34 29.67 -4.21
N ILE A 345 18.50 30.87 -4.77
CA ILE A 345 19.46 31.14 -5.83
C ILE A 345 20.89 30.91 -5.35
N ARG A 346 21.24 31.36 -4.11
CA ARG A 346 22.55 31.10 -3.53
C ARG A 346 22.83 29.63 -3.29
N ASP A 347 21.86 28.88 -2.73
CA ASP A 347 21.98 27.44 -2.52
C ASP A 347 22.16 26.70 -3.87
N ILE A 348 21.44 27.11 -4.94
CA ILE A 348 21.55 26.51 -6.28
C ILE A 348 22.93 26.82 -6.91
N ASN A 349 23.39 28.07 -6.84
CA ASN A 349 24.69 28.48 -7.42
C ASN A 349 25.84 27.74 -6.71
N ASP A 350 25.81 27.62 -5.40
CA ASP A 350 26.76 26.84 -4.63
C ASP A 350 26.82 25.37 -5.07
N LEU A 351 25.66 24.76 -5.36
CA LEU A 351 25.62 23.39 -5.88
C LEU A 351 26.06 23.27 -7.35
N ILE A 352 25.91 24.33 -8.14
CA ILE A 352 26.48 24.38 -9.51
C ILE A 352 27.99 24.48 -9.45
N GLU A 353 28.57 25.34 -8.60
CA GLU A 353 30.02 25.46 -8.37
C GLU A 353 30.64 24.14 -7.87
N LYS A 354 29.86 23.34 -7.13
CA LYS A 354 30.26 22.00 -6.63
C LYS A 354 30.00 20.85 -7.62
N ASP A 355 29.60 21.15 -8.85
CA ASP A 355 29.29 20.16 -9.90
C ASP A 355 28.22 19.11 -9.49
N VAL A 356 27.28 19.55 -8.62
CA VAL A 356 26.12 18.74 -8.16
C VAL A 356 24.89 19.01 -9.02
N LEU A 357 24.65 20.30 -9.35
CA LEU A 357 23.56 20.74 -10.22
C LEU A 357 24.11 21.38 -11.50
N GLN A 358 23.29 21.35 -12.54
CA GLN A 358 23.53 22.11 -13.77
C GLN A 358 22.25 22.78 -14.26
N LYS A 359 22.41 23.81 -15.11
CA LYS A 359 21.28 24.42 -15.81
C LYS A 359 20.89 23.53 -16.98
N GLU A 360 19.58 23.31 -17.17
CA GLU A 360 19.11 22.63 -18.41
C GLU A 360 19.48 23.46 -19.65
N ALA A 361 19.95 22.78 -20.73
CA ALA A 361 20.39 23.42 -21.97
C ALA A 361 19.25 24.09 -22.75
N ALA A 362 18.00 23.67 -22.57
CA ALA A 362 16.81 24.24 -23.23
C ALA A 362 16.06 25.14 -22.25
N GLY A 363 16.38 26.43 -22.26
CA GLY A 363 15.74 27.47 -21.44
C GLY A 363 14.58 28.13 -22.16
N GLY A 364 13.37 28.05 -21.56
CA GLY A 364 12.26 28.99 -21.82
C GLY A 364 12.37 30.22 -20.91
N ARG A 365 11.25 30.92 -20.64
CA ARG A 365 11.19 32.12 -19.78
C ARG A 365 11.68 31.96 -18.34
N SER A 366 11.94 30.72 -17.87
CA SER A 366 12.50 30.44 -16.53
C SER A 366 13.67 29.47 -16.63
N THR A 367 14.76 29.74 -15.91
CA THR A 367 15.91 28.83 -15.77
C THR A 367 15.49 27.59 -14.97
N ASN A 368 15.77 26.43 -15.53
CA ASN A 368 15.56 25.15 -14.87
C ASN A 368 16.90 24.53 -14.47
N TYR A 369 16.88 23.72 -13.44
CA TYR A 369 18.06 23.07 -12.88
C TYR A 369 17.83 21.57 -12.79
N GLU A 370 18.89 20.79 -12.98
CA GLU A 370 18.87 19.33 -12.87
C GLU A 370 20.17 18.82 -12.25
N LEU A 371 20.20 17.57 -11.81
CA LEU A 371 21.43 16.92 -11.38
C LEU A 371 22.39 16.78 -12.57
N VAL A 372 23.69 16.97 -12.36
CA VAL A 372 24.73 16.80 -13.40
C VAL A 372 24.69 15.37 -13.93
N GLU A 373 24.90 15.17 -15.24
CA GLU A 373 24.78 13.86 -15.89
C GLU A 373 25.72 12.78 -15.36
N LYS A 374 26.87 13.14 -14.79
CA LYS A 374 27.75 12.21 -14.06
C LYS A 374 27.02 11.50 -12.92
N ASN A 375 25.99 12.17 -12.37
CA ASN A 375 25.16 11.72 -11.28
C ASN A 375 23.86 11.04 -11.78
N LYS A 376 23.61 11.09 -13.08
CA LYS A 376 22.57 10.33 -13.79
C LYS A 376 23.17 8.99 -14.23
N ILE A 377 23.23 8.03 -13.32
CA ILE A 377 23.82 6.72 -13.62
C ILE A 377 23.07 6.06 -14.77
N LYS A 378 23.80 5.74 -15.83
CA LYS A 378 23.30 4.93 -16.94
C LYS A 378 23.14 3.48 -16.48
N TRP A 379 21.98 3.15 -15.93
CA TRP A 379 21.64 1.76 -15.67
C TRP A 379 21.34 1.05 -17.00
N LYS A 380 22.12 0.01 -17.32
CA LYS A 380 21.73 -1.01 -18.31
C LYS A 380 21.09 -2.15 -17.55
N PRO A 381 19.82 -2.53 -17.82
CA PRO A 381 19.30 -3.77 -17.29
C PRO A 381 20.19 -4.91 -17.79
N SER A 382 20.79 -5.66 -16.87
CA SER A 382 21.31 -6.97 -17.23
C SER A 382 20.12 -7.85 -17.57
N LEU A 383 20.06 -8.31 -18.84
CA LEU A 383 19.12 -9.27 -19.40
C LEU A 383 18.99 -10.53 -18.52
#